data_17f260c0de52ce1dd800d2e81397dcdf
#
_entry.id   17f260c0de52ce1dd800d2e81397dcdf
#
_cell.length_a   1.000
_cell.length_b   1.000
_cell.length_c   1.000
_cell.angle_alpha   90.00
_cell.angle_beta   90.00
_cell.angle_gamma   90.00
#
_symmetry.space_group_name_H-M   'P 1'
#
loop_
_entity.id
_entity.type
_entity.pdbx_description
1 polymer ?
#
loop_
_entity_poly.entity_id
_entity_poly.type
_entity_poly.pdbx_seq_one_letter_code
_entity_poly.pdbx_strand_id
1 'polypeptide(L)'
;MYRLLRAPFQPVTYSRWLHLCVPLLLLAIWMFVVPEWPWGPMLLVMPFGLVPWVRLAEGLQAQFLLTPYDRGSAEGAISLAPSAHWGDRWRTVLWLETRMVIATGAVAATVWMPALTVELIANALGYSPDPGPLAPLIPESRWVAALLAPVPLLVLMVVVVLLGELITAIATRLLSPSAAERLSALEARTEQLLERTRIARELHDSIGHALTVAVVQAGAARAAGDPAFTDRALAAIEETGRAALEDLERVLGVLRESGQPPSQRPTLAEADRLLESARASGSEVDARLTGPLEKLPGPVTREGYRILQESLTNVLRHCGPVPVRVRVEMAVEWLDLEVTNALPERPGVTLGGGSGLRGIRERAALLGGEAETGPYGGGWRVRARLPLERIR
;
A
#
# COMPACT_ATOMS: atom_id res chain seq x y z
N MET A 1 25.48 5.68 26.33
CA MET A 1 26.77 6.07 25.73
C MET A 1 27.02 5.42 24.37
N TYR A 2 26.88 4.12 24.19
CA TYR A 2 27.16 3.42 22.90
C TYR A 2 26.26 3.85 21.73
N ARG A 3 24.99 4.22 21.98
CA ARG A 3 24.07 4.74 20.94
C ARG A 3 24.49 6.12 20.40
N LEU A 4 24.96 7.03 21.26
CA LEU A 4 25.40 8.36 20.87
C LEU A 4 26.64 8.33 19.97
N LEU A 5 27.55 7.36 20.15
CA LEU A 5 28.74 7.21 19.33
C LEU A 5 28.46 6.64 17.93
N ARG A 6 27.37 5.88 17.75
CA ARG A 6 26.97 5.34 16.45
C ARG A 6 25.98 6.22 15.70
N ALA A 7 25.24 7.07 16.39
CA ALA A 7 24.22 7.94 15.81
C ALA A 7 24.75 8.81 14.64
N PRO A 8 25.95 9.40 14.70
CA PRO A 8 26.51 10.19 13.60
C PRO A 8 26.70 9.42 12.29
N PHE A 9 26.86 8.10 12.38
CA PHE A 9 27.07 7.24 11.20
C PHE A 9 25.77 6.65 10.64
N GLN A 10 24.62 6.98 11.24
CA GLN A 10 23.34 6.50 10.78
C GLN A 10 22.67 7.49 9.82
N PRO A 11 22.20 7.06 8.64
CA PRO A 11 21.51 7.94 7.68
C PRO A 11 20.32 8.68 8.27
N VAL A 12 19.63 8.07 9.26
CA VAL A 12 18.47 8.65 9.96
C VAL A 12 18.84 9.94 10.70
N THR A 13 20.05 10.09 11.21
CA THR A 13 20.48 11.33 11.88
C THR A 13 20.44 12.49 10.91
N TYR A 14 20.91 12.28 9.69
CA TYR A 14 20.93 13.31 8.65
C TYR A 14 19.53 13.60 8.08
N SER A 15 18.67 12.60 7.95
CA SER A 15 17.29 12.83 7.52
C SER A 15 16.46 13.61 8.55
N ARG A 16 16.67 13.34 9.86
CA ARG A 16 16.09 14.10 10.96
C ARG A 16 16.57 15.54 10.98
N TRP A 17 17.89 15.73 10.74
CA TRP A 17 18.47 17.04 10.60
C TRP A 17 17.88 17.82 9.42
N LEU A 18 17.78 17.17 8.25
CA LEU A 18 17.15 17.77 7.07
C LEU A 18 15.69 18.19 7.35
N HIS A 19 14.94 17.37 8.10
CA HIS A 19 13.58 17.73 8.50
C HIS A 19 13.52 19.03 9.30
N LEU A 20 14.49 19.28 10.18
CA LEU A 20 14.62 20.54 10.92
C LEU A 20 15.08 21.71 10.04
N CYS A 21 15.78 21.44 8.95
CA CYS A 21 16.22 22.49 8.03
C CYS A 21 15.10 23.01 7.12
N VAL A 22 14.04 22.24 6.85
CA VAL A 22 12.94 22.65 5.93
C VAL A 22 12.25 23.95 6.38
N PRO A 23 11.86 24.19 7.65
CA PRO A 23 11.25 25.44 8.07
C PRO A 23 12.18 26.65 7.99
N LEU A 24 13.48 26.42 7.90
CA LEU A 24 14.49 27.48 7.89
C LEU A 24 14.46 28.35 6.65
N LEU A 25 14.02 27.78 5.54
CA LEU A 25 13.86 28.56 4.32
C LEU A 25 12.87 29.72 4.56
N LEU A 26 11.76 29.41 5.24
CA LEU A 26 10.75 30.43 5.61
C LEU A 26 11.34 31.45 6.58
N LEU A 27 12.07 30.99 7.62
CA LEU A 27 12.73 31.86 8.60
C LEU A 27 13.78 32.75 7.94
N ALA A 28 14.63 32.20 7.07
CA ALA A 28 15.67 32.94 6.39
C ALA A 28 15.10 34.03 5.46
N ILE A 29 14.08 33.70 4.67
CA ILE A 29 13.38 34.66 3.82
C ILE A 29 12.77 35.78 4.68
N TRP A 30 12.10 35.41 5.78
CA TRP A 30 11.48 36.40 6.67
C TRP A 30 12.53 37.33 7.30
N MET A 31 13.61 36.78 7.84
CA MET A 31 14.69 37.57 8.44
C MET A 31 15.38 38.51 7.44
N PHE A 32 15.39 38.14 6.16
CA PHE A 32 15.89 39.01 5.09
C PHE A 32 14.93 40.15 4.76
N VAL A 33 13.61 39.90 4.78
CA VAL A 33 12.56 40.85 4.38
C VAL A 33 12.16 41.76 5.56
N VAL A 34 12.02 41.23 6.77
CA VAL A 34 11.54 41.93 7.96
C VAL A 34 12.39 41.55 9.19
N PRO A 35 13.65 42.00 9.23
CA PRO A 35 14.57 41.62 10.32
C PRO A 35 14.15 42.12 11.71
N GLU A 36 13.33 43.19 11.74
CA GLU A 36 12.86 43.84 12.99
C GLU A 36 11.86 42.95 13.77
N TRP A 37 11.24 41.97 13.09
CA TRP A 37 10.23 41.10 13.69
C TRP A 37 10.60 39.60 13.56
N PRO A 38 11.57 39.13 14.34
CA PRO A 38 12.05 37.74 14.26
C PRO A 38 10.96 36.69 14.56
N TRP A 39 9.89 37.07 15.26
CA TRP A 39 8.77 36.20 15.63
C TRP A 39 7.67 36.12 14.56
N GLY A 40 7.76 36.91 13.49
CA GLY A 40 6.78 36.93 12.40
C GLY A 40 6.49 35.55 11.79
N PRO A 41 7.48 34.69 11.52
CA PRO A 41 7.24 33.36 10.97
C PRO A 41 6.33 32.49 11.82
N MET A 42 6.41 32.57 13.17
CA MET A 42 5.53 31.84 14.06
C MET A 42 4.08 32.27 13.89
N LEU A 43 3.80 33.58 13.89
CA LEU A 43 2.46 34.10 13.67
C LEU A 43 1.92 33.75 12.27
N LEU A 44 2.81 33.69 11.27
CA LEU A 44 2.43 33.35 9.90
C LEU A 44 2.08 31.86 9.75
N VAL A 45 2.78 30.97 10.45
CA VAL A 45 2.63 29.52 10.34
C VAL A 45 1.40 29.02 11.08
N MET A 46 0.97 29.71 12.14
CA MET A 46 -0.19 29.34 12.95
C MET A 46 -1.48 29.09 12.13
N PRO A 47 -1.94 29.99 11.22
CA PRO A 47 -3.13 29.73 10.41
C PRO A 47 -2.99 28.54 9.46
N PHE A 48 -1.78 28.22 8.98
CA PHE A 48 -1.56 27.04 8.15
C PHE A 48 -1.87 25.74 8.90
N GLY A 49 -1.54 25.65 10.19
CA GLY A 49 -1.85 24.49 11.01
C GLY A 49 -3.35 24.20 11.17
N LEU A 50 -4.20 25.19 10.93
CA LEU A 50 -5.66 25.03 10.94
C LEU A 50 -6.21 24.42 9.64
N VAL A 51 -5.42 24.41 8.56
CA VAL A 51 -5.81 23.81 7.27
C VAL A 51 -5.73 22.27 7.39
N PRO A 52 -6.83 21.53 7.09
CA PRO A 52 -6.88 20.09 7.29
C PRO A 52 -5.76 19.30 6.59
N TRP A 53 -5.42 19.68 5.37
CA TRP A 53 -4.43 18.99 4.53
C TRP A 53 -2.97 19.19 4.99
N VAL A 54 -2.70 20.23 5.78
CA VAL A 54 -1.35 20.48 6.31
C VAL A 54 -0.91 19.35 7.23
N ARG A 55 -1.82 18.79 8.04
CA ARG A 55 -1.52 17.60 8.87
C ARG A 55 -1.06 16.40 8.04
N LEU A 56 -1.73 16.15 6.91
CA LEU A 56 -1.33 15.08 5.98
C LEU A 56 0.07 15.33 5.40
N ALA A 57 0.34 16.57 4.93
CA ALA A 57 1.63 16.93 4.35
C ALA A 57 2.77 16.81 5.38
N GLU A 58 2.55 17.33 6.60
CA GLU A 58 3.50 17.22 7.71
C GLU A 58 3.69 15.77 8.17
N GLY A 59 2.61 14.97 8.21
CA GLY A 59 2.67 13.54 8.52
C GLY A 59 3.49 12.77 7.50
N LEU A 60 3.28 13.00 6.21
CA LEU A 60 4.08 12.40 5.14
C LEU A 60 5.56 12.79 5.28
N GLN A 61 5.86 14.08 5.45
CA GLN A 61 7.23 14.55 5.61
C GLN A 61 7.89 13.96 6.85
N ALA A 62 7.18 13.93 7.99
CA ALA A 62 7.69 13.37 9.24
C ALA A 62 7.94 11.85 9.11
N GLN A 63 7.04 11.10 8.49
CA GLN A 63 7.23 9.67 8.26
C GLN A 63 8.44 9.41 7.37
N PHE A 64 8.63 10.20 6.30
CA PHE A 64 9.76 10.03 5.38
C PHE A 64 11.11 10.33 6.03
N LEU A 65 11.19 11.36 6.86
CA LEU A 65 12.45 11.88 7.35
C LEU A 65 12.77 11.47 8.79
N LEU A 66 11.76 11.30 9.65
CA LEU A 66 11.95 10.96 11.06
C LEU A 66 11.89 9.45 11.35
N THR A 67 11.00 8.71 10.64
CA THR A 67 10.78 7.27 10.86
C THR A 67 10.86 6.45 9.56
N PRO A 68 12.00 6.51 8.83
CA PRO A 68 12.11 5.86 7.51
C PRO A 68 12.00 4.33 7.56
N TYR A 69 12.23 3.70 8.71
CA TYR A 69 12.16 2.24 8.89
C TYR A 69 10.75 1.72 9.23
N ASP A 70 9.84 2.59 9.68
CA ASP A 70 8.45 2.20 10.03
C ASP A 70 7.50 2.28 8.83
N ARG A 71 8.04 2.45 7.62
CA ARG A 71 7.25 2.52 6.38
C ARG A 71 6.56 1.19 6.14
N GLY A 72 5.22 1.23 6.12
CA GLY A 72 4.41 0.05 5.82
C GLY A 72 3.90 -0.73 7.02
N SER A 73 4.23 -0.35 8.25
CA SER A 73 3.51 -0.86 9.41
C SER A 73 2.09 -0.30 9.42
N ALA A 74 1.09 -1.20 9.51
CA ALA A 74 -0.33 -0.82 9.55
C ALA A 74 -0.69 0.05 10.78
N GLU A 75 0.21 0.11 11.76
CA GLU A 75 0.13 0.89 13.01
C GLU A 75 1.19 2.00 13.02
N GLY A 76 1.33 2.76 11.94
CA GLY A 76 2.27 3.88 11.89
C GLY A 76 2.07 4.83 13.08
N ALA A 77 3.16 5.18 13.76
CA ALA A 77 3.12 6.10 14.90
C ALA A 77 2.65 7.51 14.51
N ILE A 78 2.67 7.84 13.22
CA ILE A 78 2.31 9.14 12.63
C ILE A 78 1.11 8.95 11.69
N SER A 79 0.05 9.74 11.88
CA SER A 79 -1.14 9.73 11.02
C SER A 79 -0.85 10.32 9.65
N LEU A 80 -1.40 9.68 8.61
CA LEU A 80 -1.40 10.13 7.21
C LEU A 80 -2.81 10.58 6.77
N ALA A 81 -3.60 11.08 7.68
CA ALA A 81 -4.94 11.59 7.40
C ALA A 81 -5.00 13.11 7.60
N PRO A 82 -5.84 13.83 6.83
CA PRO A 82 -6.13 15.24 7.09
C PRO A 82 -6.83 15.41 8.45
N SER A 83 -6.73 16.60 9.04
CA SER A 83 -7.38 16.90 10.33
C SER A 83 -8.90 16.83 10.19
N ALA A 84 -9.55 15.89 10.88
CA ALA A 84 -11.01 15.76 10.91
C ALA A 84 -11.67 16.67 11.95
N HIS A 85 -11.02 16.88 13.09
CA HIS A 85 -11.55 17.62 14.22
C HIS A 85 -10.69 18.83 14.60
N TRP A 86 -11.28 19.78 15.34
CA TRP A 86 -10.56 20.96 15.83
C TRP A 86 -9.37 20.60 16.73
N GLY A 87 -9.47 19.54 17.53
CA GLY A 87 -8.36 19.04 18.34
C GLY A 87 -7.15 18.66 17.51
N ASP A 88 -7.35 18.03 16.33
CA ASP A 88 -6.26 17.65 15.43
C ASP A 88 -5.60 18.88 14.80
N ARG A 89 -6.40 19.91 14.46
CA ARG A 89 -5.88 21.17 13.93
C ARG A 89 -5.00 21.89 14.94
N TRP A 90 -5.44 22.00 16.20
CA TRP A 90 -4.62 22.58 17.26
C TRP A 90 -3.34 21.80 17.55
N ARG A 91 -3.39 20.46 17.48
CA ARG A 91 -2.19 19.62 17.57
C ARG A 91 -1.24 19.89 16.39
N THR A 92 -1.76 20.14 15.20
CA THR A 92 -0.97 20.48 14.02
C THR A 92 -0.35 21.88 14.16
N VAL A 93 -1.09 22.87 14.68
CA VAL A 93 -0.54 24.19 15.01
C VAL A 93 0.61 24.04 16.02
N LEU A 94 0.37 23.33 17.13
CA LEU A 94 1.39 23.11 18.16
C LEU A 94 2.63 22.39 17.58
N TRP A 95 2.42 21.44 16.68
CA TRP A 95 3.51 20.78 15.98
C TRP A 95 4.35 21.75 15.16
N LEU A 96 3.73 22.58 14.34
CA LEU A 96 4.41 23.54 13.47
C LEU A 96 5.21 24.56 14.29
N GLU A 97 4.62 25.10 15.35
CA GLU A 97 5.27 26.04 16.26
C GLU A 97 6.47 25.40 16.97
N THR A 98 6.28 24.22 17.56
CA THR A 98 7.36 23.49 18.26
C THR A 98 8.50 23.15 17.30
N ARG A 99 8.16 22.71 16.07
CA ARG A 99 9.14 22.42 15.03
C ARG A 99 9.93 23.66 14.64
N MET A 100 9.28 24.83 14.53
CA MET A 100 9.92 26.11 14.22
C MET A 100 10.93 26.49 15.30
N VAL A 101 10.55 26.41 16.59
CA VAL A 101 11.44 26.71 17.71
C VAL A 101 12.66 25.78 17.73
N ILE A 102 12.44 24.47 17.57
CA ILE A 102 13.55 23.50 17.57
C ILE A 102 14.46 23.73 16.36
N ALA A 103 13.88 24.01 15.18
CA ALA A 103 14.62 24.31 13.97
C ALA A 103 15.50 25.55 14.14
N THR A 104 15.02 26.61 14.78
CA THR A 104 15.81 27.83 15.06
C THR A 104 17.01 27.49 15.92
N GLY A 105 16.84 26.69 16.99
CA GLY A 105 17.94 26.24 17.85
C GLY A 105 18.94 25.36 17.11
N ALA A 106 18.44 24.46 16.24
CA ALA A 106 19.26 23.58 15.43
C ALA A 106 20.18 24.38 14.47
N VAL A 107 19.62 25.43 13.84
CA VAL A 107 20.40 26.31 12.95
C VAL A 107 21.41 27.15 13.69
N ALA A 108 20.98 27.75 14.79
CA ALA A 108 21.92 28.50 15.62
C ALA A 108 23.15 27.62 15.96
N ALA A 109 22.91 26.37 16.40
CA ALA A 109 24.01 25.45 16.68
C ALA A 109 24.86 25.15 15.42
N THR A 110 24.23 24.94 14.26
CA THR A 110 24.95 24.60 13.02
C THR A 110 25.80 25.76 12.48
N VAL A 111 25.40 26.99 12.72
CA VAL A 111 26.16 28.17 12.28
C VAL A 111 27.24 28.54 13.32
N TRP A 112 26.85 28.64 14.59
CA TRP A 112 27.73 29.20 15.61
C TRP A 112 28.80 28.20 16.12
N MET A 113 28.53 26.88 16.15
CA MET A 113 29.52 25.93 16.64
C MET A 113 30.73 25.77 15.68
N PRO A 114 30.56 25.62 14.36
CA PRO A 114 31.69 25.65 13.43
C PRO A 114 32.43 27.01 13.41
N ALA A 115 31.69 28.13 13.48
CA ALA A 115 32.29 29.46 13.57
C ALA A 115 33.17 29.56 14.80
N LEU A 116 32.69 29.15 15.98
CA LEU A 116 33.49 29.12 17.22
C LEU A 116 34.73 28.22 17.08
N THR A 117 34.62 27.09 16.39
CA THR A 117 35.74 26.21 16.13
C THR A 117 36.80 26.92 15.30
N VAL A 118 36.40 27.64 14.23
CA VAL A 118 37.35 28.41 13.38
C VAL A 118 38.03 29.48 14.16
N GLU A 119 37.33 30.26 15.01
CA GLU A 119 37.91 31.29 15.85
C GLU A 119 38.90 30.74 16.88
N LEU A 120 38.56 29.62 17.51
CA LEU A 120 39.49 28.93 18.45
C LEU A 120 40.77 28.44 17.75
N ILE A 121 40.67 27.92 16.53
CA ILE A 121 41.85 27.51 15.72
C ILE A 121 42.64 28.74 15.32
N ALA A 122 42.01 29.82 14.89
CA ALA A 122 42.68 31.05 14.49
C ALA A 122 43.49 31.62 15.68
N ASN A 123 42.90 31.71 16.87
CA ASN A 123 43.57 32.15 18.08
C ASN A 123 44.74 31.22 18.46
N ALA A 124 44.59 29.89 18.35
CA ALA A 124 45.68 28.93 18.59
C ALA A 124 46.86 29.13 17.64
N LEU A 125 46.59 29.52 16.39
CA LEU A 125 47.61 29.83 15.37
C LEU A 125 48.22 31.24 15.56
N GLY A 126 47.71 32.07 16.45
CA GLY A 126 48.24 33.38 16.80
C GLY A 126 47.57 34.54 16.09
N TYR A 127 46.43 34.33 15.45
CA TYR A 127 45.59 35.41 14.96
C TYR A 127 44.79 36.01 16.08
N SER A 128 44.61 37.31 16.09
CA SER A 128 43.73 37.97 17.05
C SER A 128 42.25 37.65 16.74
N PRO A 129 41.42 37.29 17.70
CA PRO A 129 40.01 37.06 17.46
C PRO A 129 39.31 38.34 16.97
N ASP A 130 38.40 38.19 16.00
CA ASP A 130 37.56 39.29 15.55
C ASP A 130 36.65 39.80 16.69
N PRO A 131 36.46 41.11 16.81
CA PRO A 131 35.56 41.71 17.81
C PRO A 131 34.11 41.41 17.43
N GLY A 132 33.69 40.17 17.62
CA GLY A 132 32.38 39.66 17.28
C GLY A 132 31.65 39.02 18.50
N PRO A 133 30.46 38.52 18.31
CA PRO A 133 29.65 37.92 19.39
C PRO A 133 30.32 36.68 20.03
N LEU A 134 31.28 36.04 19.37
CA LEU A 134 32.03 34.90 19.87
C LEU A 134 33.27 35.28 20.68
N ALA A 135 33.76 36.53 20.57
CA ALA A 135 34.95 36.98 21.26
C ALA A 135 35.03 36.66 22.75
N PRO A 136 33.93 36.80 23.55
CA PRO A 136 33.94 36.47 24.97
C PRO A 136 34.14 34.99 25.27
N LEU A 137 33.96 34.11 24.30
CA LEU A 137 34.11 32.66 24.45
C LEU A 137 35.54 32.18 24.08
N ILE A 138 36.37 33.05 23.58
CA ILE A 138 37.72 32.72 23.14
C ILE A 138 38.71 32.99 24.24
N PRO A 139 39.43 31.98 24.73
CA PRO A 139 40.38 32.17 25.80
C PRO A 139 41.63 32.94 25.31
N GLU A 140 42.26 33.75 26.18
CA GLU A 140 43.47 34.48 25.89
C GLU A 140 44.66 33.56 25.60
N SER A 141 44.73 32.41 26.25
CA SER A 141 45.78 31.42 26.07
C SER A 141 45.63 30.62 24.78
N ARG A 142 46.60 30.67 23.89
CA ARG A 142 46.64 29.91 22.65
C ARG A 142 46.57 28.41 22.84
N TRP A 143 47.20 27.88 23.90
CA TRP A 143 47.18 26.46 24.23
C TRP A 143 45.80 26.00 24.68
N VAL A 144 45.10 26.83 25.44
CA VAL A 144 43.71 26.56 25.87
C VAL A 144 42.78 26.59 24.68
N ALA A 145 42.96 27.57 23.77
CA ALA A 145 42.18 27.63 22.52
C ALA A 145 42.39 26.38 21.65
N ALA A 146 43.63 25.92 21.48
CA ALA A 146 43.95 24.70 20.75
C ALA A 146 43.26 23.45 21.36
N LEU A 147 43.26 23.32 22.69
CA LEU A 147 42.62 22.22 23.40
C LEU A 147 41.10 22.25 23.26
N LEU A 148 40.48 23.44 23.27
CA LEU A 148 39.03 23.64 23.18
C LEU A 148 38.50 23.59 21.74
N ALA A 149 39.36 23.73 20.72
CA ALA A 149 38.93 23.80 19.32
C ALA A 149 38.03 22.62 18.85
N PRO A 150 38.24 21.36 19.22
CA PRO A 150 37.34 20.27 18.81
C PRO A 150 35.98 20.23 19.57
N VAL A 151 35.88 20.90 20.73
CA VAL A 151 34.73 20.82 21.62
C VAL A 151 33.44 21.30 20.97
N PRO A 152 33.39 22.46 20.27
CA PRO A 152 32.14 22.92 19.66
C PRO A 152 31.59 21.93 18.62
N LEU A 153 32.43 21.26 17.82
CA LEU A 153 32.02 20.26 16.86
C LEU A 153 31.46 19.00 17.54
N LEU A 154 32.06 18.59 18.67
CA LEU A 154 31.52 17.49 19.48
C LEU A 154 30.16 17.85 20.10
N VAL A 155 30.02 19.08 20.58
CA VAL A 155 28.75 19.61 21.10
C VAL A 155 27.71 19.66 19.98
N LEU A 156 28.06 20.15 18.79
CA LEU A 156 27.18 20.16 17.62
C LEU A 156 26.66 18.75 17.32
N MET A 157 27.55 17.76 17.30
CA MET A 157 27.18 16.37 17.04
C MET A 157 26.14 15.84 18.05
N VAL A 158 26.34 16.12 19.34
CA VAL A 158 25.40 15.74 20.40
C VAL A 158 24.08 16.47 20.22
N VAL A 159 24.10 17.77 19.94
CA VAL A 159 22.90 18.60 19.71
C VAL A 159 22.08 18.06 18.53
N VAL A 160 22.72 17.75 17.41
CA VAL A 160 22.05 17.17 16.22
C VAL A 160 21.31 15.89 16.54
N VAL A 161 21.96 14.98 17.28
CA VAL A 161 21.35 13.70 17.69
C VAL A 161 20.17 13.94 18.64
N LEU A 162 20.38 14.72 19.68
CA LEU A 162 19.34 14.96 20.71
C LEU A 162 18.13 15.69 20.13
N LEU A 163 18.33 16.72 19.30
CA LEU A 163 17.22 17.43 18.66
C LEU A 163 16.50 16.53 17.64
N GLY A 164 17.21 15.67 16.94
CA GLY A 164 16.62 14.68 16.05
C GLY A 164 15.75 13.65 16.77
N GLU A 165 16.16 13.18 17.96
CA GLU A 165 15.35 12.29 18.79
C GLU A 165 14.16 13.04 19.39
N LEU A 166 14.39 14.25 19.90
CA LEU A 166 13.34 15.10 20.49
C LEU A 166 12.22 15.39 19.48
N ILE A 167 12.57 15.86 18.28
CA ILE A 167 11.57 16.16 17.25
C ILE A 167 10.81 14.90 16.83
N THR A 168 11.46 13.74 16.75
CA THR A 168 10.80 12.47 16.47
C THR A 168 9.81 12.09 17.56
N ALA A 169 10.20 12.21 18.84
CA ALA A 169 9.31 11.95 19.97
C ALA A 169 8.10 12.90 20.02
N ILE A 170 8.28 14.16 19.67
CA ILE A 170 7.21 15.15 19.58
C ILE A 170 6.29 14.83 18.40
N ALA A 171 6.83 14.50 17.23
CA ALA A 171 6.07 14.11 16.04
C ALA A 171 5.16 12.92 16.32
N THR A 172 5.68 11.88 16.96
CA THR A 172 4.89 10.67 17.31
C THR A 172 3.80 10.95 18.36
N ARG A 173 3.87 12.04 19.10
CA ARG A 173 2.83 12.46 20.03
C ARG A 173 1.80 13.38 19.38
N LEU A 174 2.25 14.42 18.67
CA LEU A 174 1.37 15.45 18.12
C LEU A 174 0.71 15.04 16.80
N LEU A 175 1.41 14.31 15.95
CA LEU A 175 0.89 13.78 14.67
C LEU A 175 0.37 12.35 14.78
N SER A 176 0.26 11.77 15.99
CA SER A 176 -0.32 10.43 16.17
C SER A 176 -1.79 10.39 15.71
N PRO A 177 -2.28 9.20 15.29
CA PRO A 177 -3.68 9.02 14.96
C PRO A 177 -4.61 9.47 16.09
N SER A 178 -5.66 10.21 15.78
CA SER A 178 -6.67 10.64 16.74
C SER A 178 -7.47 9.44 17.29
N ALA A 179 -8.17 9.64 18.41
CA ALA A 179 -9.04 8.61 18.97
C ALA A 179 -10.12 8.16 17.95
N ALA A 180 -10.66 9.11 17.17
CA ALA A 180 -11.64 8.83 16.12
C ALA A 180 -11.04 7.99 14.98
N GLU A 181 -9.83 8.33 14.52
CA GLU A 181 -9.12 7.55 13.49
C GLU A 181 -8.81 6.13 13.97
N ARG A 182 -8.40 5.98 15.24
CA ARG A 182 -8.15 4.64 15.82
C ARG A 182 -9.44 3.83 15.94
N LEU A 183 -10.54 4.48 16.36
CA LEU A 183 -11.84 3.83 16.47
C LEU A 183 -12.32 3.36 15.11
N SER A 184 -12.30 4.22 14.08
CA SER A 184 -12.71 3.84 12.73
C SER A 184 -11.86 2.72 12.13
N ALA A 185 -10.54 2.72 12.40
CA ALA A 185 -9.66 1.63 11.99
C ALA A 185 -9.97 0.31 12.71
N LEU A 186 -10.30 0.36 14.01
CA LEU A 186 -10.73 -0.81 14.78
C LEU A 186 -12.10 -1.33 14.32
N GLU A 187 -13.05 -0.43 14.06
CA GLU A 187 -14.37 -0.79 13.51
C GLU A 187 -14.23 -1.49 12.16
N ALA A 188 -13.46 -0.92 11.23
CA ALA A 188 -13.19 -1.55 9.93
C ALA A 188 -12.52 -2.93 10.07
N ARG A 189 -11.57 -3.07 11.01
CA ARG A 189 -10.91 -4.36 11.29
C ARG A 189 -11.88 -5.38 11.89
N THR A 190 -12.75 -4.93 12.80
CA THR A 190 -13.78 -5.79 13.41
C THR A 190 -14.78 -6.26 12.37
N GLU A 191 -15.26 -5.37 11.52
CA GLU A 191 -16.17 -5.70 10.41
C GLU A 191 -15.54 -6.73 9.47
N GLN A 192 -14.26 -6.55 9.12
CA GLN A 192 -13.52 -7.51 8.31
C GLN A 192 -13.40 -8.89 8.99
N LEU A 193 -13.19 -8.93 10.30
CA LEU A 193 -13.12 -10.19 11.06
C LEU A 193 -14.49 -10.87 11.15
N LEU A 194 -15.55 -10.11 11.36
CA LEU A 194 -16.93 -10.62 11.38
C LEU A 194 -17.32 -11.22 10.03
N GLU A 195 -16.98 -10.53 8.94
CA GLU A 195 -17.20 -11.03 7.58
C GLU A 195 -16.44 -12.34 7.31
N ARG A 196 -15.17 -12.41 7.70
CA ARG A 196 -14.40 -13.66 7.61
C ARG A 196 -15.03 -14.81 8.41
N THR A 197 -15.54 -14.50 9.60
CA THR A 197 -16.18 -15.50 10.46
C THR A 197 -17.52 -15.94 9.86
N ARG A 198 -18.28 -15.02 9.25
CA ARG A 198 -19.52 -15.35 8.52
C ARG A 198 -19.26 -16.30 7.37
N ILE A 199 -18.29 -15.95 6.52
CA ILE A 199 -17.88 -16.76 5.37
C ILE A 199 -17.41 -18.16 5.84
N ALA A 200 -16.62 -18.24 6.92
CA ALA A 200 -16.15 -19.52 7.44
C ALA A 200 -17.31 -20.41 7.93
N ARG A 201 -18.36 -19.82 8.53
CA ARG A 201 -19.57 -20.58 8.92
C ARG A 201 -20.37 -21.05 7.71
N GLU A 202 -20.63 -20.18 6.73
CA GLU A 202 -21.32 -20.55 5.49
C GLU A 202 -20.60 -21.70 4.77
N LEU A 203 -19.26 -21.69 4.74
CA LEU A 203 -18.47 -22.80 4.20
C LEU A 203 -18.64 -24.08 5.01
N HIS A 204 -18.55 -23.97 6.34
CA HIS A 204 -18.72 -25.14 7.22
C HIS A 204 -20.09 -25.79 7.04
N ASP A 205 -21.12 -24.98 6.95
CA ASP A 205 -22.49 -25.43 6.77
C ASP A 205 -22.71 -26.08 5.38
N SER A 206 -22.16 -25.46 4.31
CA SER A 206 -22.23 -26.03 2.95
C SER A 206 -21.50 -27.38 2.84
N ILE A 207 -20.27 -27.45 3.35
CA ILE A 207 -19.48 -28.69 3.34
C ILE A 207 -20.14 -29.74 4.24
N GLY A 208 -20.59 -29.34 5.43
CA GLY A 208 -21.29 -30.25 6.36
C GLY A 208 -22.55 -30.84 5.76
N HIS A 209 -23.34 -30.04 5.04
CA HIS A 209 -24.51 -30.51 4.32
C HIS A 209 -24.16 -31.48 3.21
N ALA A 210 -23.18 -31.16 2.36
CA ALA A 210 -22.74 -32.03 1.28
C ALA A 210 -22.21 -33.39 1.79
N LEU A 211 -21.42 -33.39 2.87
CA LEU A 211 -20.94 -34.61 3.51
C LEU A 211 -22.08 -35.44 4.11
N THR A 212 -23.05 -34.78 4.76
CA THR A 212 -24.22 -35.48 5.33
C THR A 212 -25.03 -36.16 4.25
N VAL A 213 -25.30 -35.48 3.14
CA VAL A 213 -26.04 -36.05 1.99
C VAL A 213 -25.27 -37.25 1.41
N ALA A 214 -23.95 -37.13 1.22
CA ALA A 214 -23.10 -38.18 0.69
C ALA A 214 -23.11 -39.41 1.61
N VAL A 215 -23.03 -39.25 2.93
CA VAL A 215 -23.07 -40.36 3.90
C VAL A 215 -24.43 -41.05 3.89
N VAL A 216 -25.52 -40.27 3.83
CA VAL A 216 -26.90 -40.84 3.77
C VAL A 216 -27.09 -41.64 2.46
N GLN A 217 -26.65 -41.13 1.32
CA GLN A 217 -26.71 -41.79 0.01
C GLN A 217 -25.92 -43.09 0.00
N ALA A 218 -24.66 -43.03 0.53
CA ALA A 218 -23.84 -44.22 0.65
C ALA A 218 -24.45 -45.30 1.58
N GLY A 219 -25.06 -44.89 2.68
CA GLY A 219 -25.78 -45.77 3.58
C GLY A 219 -26.99 -46.44 2.91
N ALA A 220 -27.77 -45.66 2.16
CA ALA A 220 -28.93 -46.15 1.41
C ALA A 220 -28.50 -47.12 0.30
N ALA A 221 -27.46 -46.83 -0.43
CA ALA A 221 -26.89 -47.73 -1.47
C ALA A 221 -26.47 -49.08 -0.90
N ARG A 222 -25.82 -49.08 0.26
CA ARG A 222 -25.43 -50.34 0.94
C ARG A 222 -26.59 -51.12 1.45
N ALA A 223 -27.66 -50.46 1.91
CA ALA A 223 -28.85 -51.11 2.46
C ALA A 223 -29.75 -51.74 1.36
N ALA A 224 -29.81 -51.08 0.20
CA ALA A 224 -30.65 -51.52 -0.92
C ALA A 224 -30.17 -52.81 -1.59
N GLY A 225 -28.85 -53.09 -1.65
CA GLY A 225 -28.29 -54.29 -2.27
C GLY A 225 -28.54 -54.40 -3.79
N ASP A 226 -29.07 -53.34 -4.41
CA ASP A 226 -29.35 -53.26 -5.86
C ASP A 226 -28.22 -52.56 -6.59
N PRO A 227 -27.54 -53.21 -7.56
CA PRO A 227 -26.44 -52.59 -8.30
C PRO A 227 -26.84 -51.34 -9.05
N ALA A 228 -28.03 -51.29 -9.66
CA ALA A 228 -28.48 -50.13 -10.42
C ALA A 228 -28.80 -48.92 -9.50
N PHE A 229 -29.25 -49.18 -8.28
CA PHE A 229 -29.46 -48.14 -7.26
C PHE A 229 -28.07 -47.63 -6.74
N THR A 230 -27.16 -48.57 -6.52
CA THR A 230 -25.79 -48.24 -6.05
C THR A 230 -25.08 -47.29 -7.03
N ASP A 231 -25.12 -47.60 -8.34
CA ASP A 231 -24.53 -46.79 -9.38
C ASP A 231 -25.11 -45.36 -9.42
N ARG A 232 -26.45 -45.20 -9.28
CA ARG A 232 -27.11 -43.90 -9.19
C ARG A 232 -26.73 -43.13 -7.94
N ALA A 233 -26.60 -43.81 -6.80
CA ALA A 233 -26.20 -43.16 -5.55
C ALA A 233 -24.73 -42.70 -5.59
N LEU A 234 -23.82 -43.50 -6.18
CA LEU A 234 -22.44 -43.10 -6.39
C LEU A 234 -22.31 -41.88 -7.30
N ALA A 235 -23.07 -41.82 -8.41
CA ALA A 235 -23.09 -40.69 -9.31
C ALA A 235 -23.60 -39.42 -8.59
N ALA A 236 -24.62 -39.53 -7.74
CA ALA A 236 -25.15 -38.42 -6.95
C ALA A 236 -24.17 -37.94 -5.87
N ILE A 237 -23.40 -38.85 -5.24
CA ILE A 237 -22.33 -38.52 -4.29
C ILE A 237 -21.20 -37.77 -5.01
N GLU A 238 -20.80 -38.23 -6.19
CA GLU A 238 -19.76 -37.56 -7.00
C GLU A 238 -20.16 -36.13 -7.39
N GLU A 239 -21.40 -35.96 -7.84
CA GLU A 239 -21.93 -34.64 -8.21
C GLU A 239 -22.00 -33.70 -7.01
N THR A 240 -22.50 -34.18 -5.86
CA THR A 240 -22.56 -33.42 -4.61
C THR A 240 -21.17 -33.02 -4.12
N GLY A 241 -20.20 -33.95 -4.18
CA GLY A 241 -18.81 -33.70 -3.81
C GLY A 241 -18.14 -32.69 -4.73
N ARG A 242 -18.37 -32.77 -6.06
CA ARG A 242 -17.84 -31.83 -7.03
C ARG A 242 -18.39 -30.42 -6.81
N ALA A 243 -19.69 -30.27 -6.60
CA ALA A 243 -20.32 -28.98 -6.32
C ALA A 243 -19.75 -28.34 -5.03
N ALA A 244 -19.59 -29.13 -3.96
CA ALA A 244 -19.03 -28.64 -2.71
C ALA A 244 -17.55 -28.19 -2.84
N LEU A 245 -16.75 -28.90 -3.63
CA LEU A 245 -15.36 -28.49 -3.93
C LEU A 245 -15.32 -27.18 -4.74
N GLU A 246 -16.20 -27.01 -5.71
CA GLU A 246 -16.30 -25.79 -6.50
C GLU A 246 -16.67 -24.58 -5.65
N ASP A 247 -17.61 -24.73 -4.73
CA ASP A 247 -17.99 -23.67 -3.79
C ASP A 247 -16.83 -23.31 -2.85
N LEU A 248 -16.12 -24.31 -2.32
CA LEU A 248 -14.95 -24.11 -1.49
C LEU A 248 -13.83 -23.33 -2.23
N GLU A 249 -13.49 -23.75 -3.45
CA GLU A 249 -12.49 -23.06 -4.26
C GLU A 249 -12.86 -21.60 -4.54
N ARG A 250 -14.14 -21.34 -4.84
CA ARG A 250 -14.65 -19.98 -5.08
C ARG A 250 -14.45 -19.09 -3.86
N VAL A 251 -14.81 -19.57 -2.68
CA VAL A 251 -14.70 -18.80 -1.43
C VAL A 251 -13.24 -18.63 -1.00
N LEU A 252 -12.40 -19.67 -1.13
CA LEU A 252 -10.97 -19.56 -0.87
C LEU A 252 -10.28 -18.57 -1.82
N GLY A 253 -10.74 -18.49 -3.08
CA GLY A 253 -10.32 -17.46 -4.03
C GLY A 253 -10.58 -16.05 -3.49
N VAL A 254 -11.81 -15.77 -3.08
CA VAL A 254 -12.20 -14.47 -2.50
C VAL A 254 -11.39 -14.13 -1.24
N LEU A 255 -11.18 -15.10 -0.35
CA LEU A 255 -10.42 -14.88 0.90
C LEU A 255 -8.93 -14.63 0.65
N ARG A 256 -8.30 -15.33 -0.29
CA ARG A 256 -6.89 -15.09 -0.68
C ARG A 256 -6.72 -13.69 -1.26
N GLU A 257 -7.65 -13.24 -2.06
CA GLU A 257 -7.64 -11.93 -2.70
C GLU A 257 -7.83 -10.78 -1.73
N SER A 258 -8.70 -10.95 -0.74
CA SER A 258 -8.93 -9.95 0.31
C SER A 258 -7.73 -9.74 1.22
N GLY A 259 -6.82 -10.71 1.30
CA GLY A 259 -5.62 -10.66 2.15
C GLY A 259 -4.37 -10.06 1.49
N GLN A 260 -4.37 -9.89 0.15
CA GLN A 260 -3.21 -9.34 -0.55
C GLN A 260 -3.31 -7.83 -0.72
N PRO A 261 -2.22 -7.08 -0.43
CA PRO A 261 -2.15 -5.66 -0.75
C PRO A 261 -2.45 -5.42 -2.24
N PRO A 262 -3.10 -4.32 -2.62
CA PRO A 262 -3.42 -4.01 -4.01
C PRO A 262 -2.20 -4.03 -4.96
N SER A 263 -1.00 -3.75 -4.43
CA SER A 263 0.27 -3.76 -5.17
C SER A 263 0.82 -5.16 -5.49
N GLN A 264 0.29 -6.21 -4.84
CA GLN A 264 0.74 -7.60 -5.04
C GLN A 264 -0.27 -8.45 -5.82
N ARG A 265 -1.40 -7.86 -6.22
CA ARG A 265 -2.41 -8.58 -7.00
C ARG A 265 -1.96 -8.68 -8.45
N PRO A 266 -2.11 -9.86 -9.10
CA PRO A 266 -1.74 -10.05 -10.49
C PRO A 266 -2.42 -9.05 -11.43
N THR A 267 -1.72 -8.66 -12.48
CA THR A 267 -2.16 -7.68 -13.47
C THR A 267 -2.11 -8.26 -14.87
N LEU A 268 -2.76 -7.63 -15.85
CA LEU A 268 -2.69 -8.05 -17.26
C LEU A 268 -1.26 -8.02 -17.83
N ALA A 269 -0.34 -7.28 -17.24
CA ALA A 269 1.08 -7.36 -17.60
C ALA A 269 1.69 -8.75 -17.29
N GLU A 270 1.05 -9.52 -16.41
CA GLU A 270 1.45 -10.89 -16.04
C GLU A 270 0.59 -11.97 -16.74
N ALA A 271 -0.17 -11.59 -17.78
CA ALA A 271 -1.07 -12.52 -18.51
C ALA A 271 -0.34 -13.71 -19.11
N ASP A 272 0.94 -13.57 -19.47
CA ASP A 272 1.76 -14.66 -20.02
C ASP A 272 1.78 -15.88 -19.12
N ARG A 273 1.78 -15.71 -17.79
CA ARG A 273 1.71 -16.84 -16.84
C ARG A 273 0.43 -17.65 -16.96
N LEU A 274 -0.72 -16.98 -17.19
CA LEU A 274 -2.00 -17.65 -17.40
C LEU A 274 -2.00 -18.44 -18.72
N LEU A 275 -1.46 -17.81 -19.78
CA LEU A 275 -1.37 -18.44 -21.09
C LEU A 275 -0.46 -19.66 -21.09
N GLU A 276 0.68 -19.58 -20.40
CA GLU A 276 1.59 -20.69 -20.20
C GLU A 276 0.93 -21.84 -19.42
N SER A 277 0.19 -21.52 -18.35
CA SER A 277 -0.56 -22.50 -17.57
C SER A 277 -1.62 -23.22 -18.41
N ALA A 278 -2.33 -22.49 -19.27
CA ALA A 278 -3.31 -23.08 -20.19
C ALA A 278 -2.64 -23.99 -21.25
N ARG A 279 -1.48 -23.59 -21.77
CA ARG A 279 -0.67 -24.43 -22.68
C ARG A 279 -0.16 -25.70 -22.01
N ALA A 280 0.33 -25.57 -20.77
CA ALA A 280 0.78 -26.71 -19.97
C ALA A 280 -0.35 -27.72 -19.68
N SER A 281 -1.61 -27.23 -19.64
CA SER A 281 -2.81 -28.09 -19.50
C SER A 281 -3.25 -28.77 -20.81
N GLY A 282 -2.48 -28.61 -21.92
CA GLY A 282 -2.69 -29.27 -23.18
C GLY A 282 -3.52 -28.49 -24.21
N SER A 283 -3.92 -27.24 -23.90
CA SER A 283 -4.64 -26.39 -24.87
C SER A 283 -3.68 -25.70 -25.84
N GLU A 284 -4.03 -25.67 -27.12
CA GLU A 284 -3.34 -24.86 -28.12
C GLU A 284 -3.81 -23.40 -27.99
N VAL A 285 -2.95 -22.51 -27.45
CA VAL A 285 -3.32 -21.10 -27.16
C VAL A 285 -2.63 -20.17 -28.16
N ASP A 286 -3.44 -19.56 -29.05
CA ASP A 286 -3.06 -18.43 -29.93
C ASP A 286 -3.39 -17.12 -29.21
N ALA A 287 -2.38 -16.44 -28.67
CA ALA A 287 -2.57 -15.23 -27.90
C ALA A 287 -1.95 -14.01 -28.59
N ARG A 288 -2.71 -12.91 -28.63
CA ARG A 288 -2.26 -11.60 -29.11
C ARG A 288 -2.57 -10.54 -28.06
N LEU A 289 -1.50 -9.98 -27.47
CA LEU A 289 -1.55 -8.93 -26.49
C LEU A 289 -0.99 -7.65 -27.15
N THR A 290 -1.81 -6.61 -27.28
CA THR A 290 -1.46 -5.40 -28.04
C THR A 290 -1.62 -4.15 -27.18
N GLY A 291 -0.60 -3.29 -27.19
CA GLY A 291 -0.54 -2.04 -26.41
C GLY A 291 0.27 -2.16 -25.11
N PRO A 292 0.55 -1.02 -24.46
CA PRO A 292 1.35 -0.97 -23.23
C PRO A 292 0.51 -1.35 -21.99
N LEU A 293 0.27 -2.65 -21.79
CA LEU A 293 -0.59 -3.18 -20.71
C LEU A 293 -0.11 -2.82 -19.32
N GLU A 294 1.18 -2.52 -19.13
CA GLU A 294 1.77 -2.01 -17.89
C GLU A 294 1.29 -0.58 -17.54
N LYS A 295 0.75 0.17 -18.51
CA LYS A 295 0.22 1.53 -18.31
C LYS A 295 -1.27 1.57 -17.99
N LEU A 296 -1.94 0.42 -17.95
CA LEU A 296 -3.36 0.33 -17.64
C LEU A 296 -3.65 0.83 -16.21
N PRO A 297 -4.78 1.51 -15.98
CA PRO A 297 -5.24 1.87 -14.64
C PRO A 297 -5.32 0.63 -13.72
N GLY A 298 -4.87 0.77 -12.48
CA GLY A 298 -4.78 -0.34 -11.53
C GLY A 298 -6.05 -1.20 -11.39
N PRO A 299 -7.26 -0.64 -11.29
CA PRO A 299 -8.50 -1.42 -11.29
C PRO A 299 -8.71 -2.21 -12.59
N VAL A 300 -8.54 -1.56 -13.74
CA VAL A 300 -8.78 -2.16 -15.06
C VAL A 300 -7.83 -3.33 -15.33
N THR A 301 -6.52 -3.17 -15.04
CA THR A 301 -5.54 -4.24 -15.29
C THR A 301 -5.77 -5.46 -14.39
N ARG A 302 -6.24 -5.27 -13.14
CA ARG A 302 -6.56 -6.37 -12.22
C ARG A 302 -7.83 -7.11 -12.63
N GLU A 303 -8.92 -6.38 -12.92
CA GLU A 303 -10.17 -7.02 -13.32
C GLU A 303 -10.07 -7.66 -14.71
N GLY A 304 -9.31 -7.05 -15.62
CA GLY A 304 -8.98 -7.66 -16.91
C GLY A 304 -8.22 -8.99 -16.75
N TYR A 305 -7.24 -9.05 -15.84
CA TYR A 305 -6.54 -10.31 -15.52
C TYR A 305 -7.50 -11.39 -15.02
N ARG A 306 -8.46 -11.03 -14.14
CA ARG A 306 -9.45 -11.96 -13.61
C ARG A 306 -10.44 -12.45 -14.65
N ILE A 307 -10.91 -11.56 -15.51
CA ILE A 307 -11.77 -11.94 -16.63
C ILE A 307 -11.04 -12.94 -17.54
N LEU A 308 -9.77 -12.70 -17.84
CA LEU A 308 -8.95 -13.62 -18.64
C LEU A 308 -8.77 -14.98 -17.93
N GLN A 309 -8.43 -14.96 -16.65
CA GLN A 309 -8.25 -16.15 -15.82
C GLN A 309 -9.52 -17.02 -15.76
N GLU A 310 -10.66 -16.40 -15.45
CA GLU A 310 -11.96 -17.07 -15.40
C GLU A 310 -12.35 -17.65 -16.77
N SER A 311 -12.08 -16.90 -17.85
CA SER A 311 -12.37 -17.35 -19.20
C SER A 311 -11.56 -18.59 -19.58
N LEU A 312 -10.25 -18.60 -19.30
CA LEU A 312 -9.37 -19.74 -19.58
C LEU A 312 -9.72 -20.96 -18.70
N THR A 313 -10.02 -20.71 -17.41
CA THR A 313 -10.48 -21.77 -16.50
C THR A 313 -11.78 -22.41 -16.98
N ASN A 314 -12.74 -21.59 -17.46
CA ASN A 314 -13.99 -22.10 -18.01
C ASN A 314 -13.78 -22.95 -19.27
N VAL A 315 -12.87 -22.57 -20.16
CA VAL A 315 -12.53 -23.38 -21.32
C VAL A 315 -11.97 -24.73 -20.89
N LEU A 316 -10.96 -24.76 -20.02
CA LEU A 316 -10.33 -25.99 -19.55
C LEU A 316 -11.32 -26.91 -18.83
N ARG A 317 -12.21 -26.34 -18.00
CA ARG A 317 -13.21 -27.08 -17.22
C ARG A 317 -14.32 -27.66 -18.07
N HIS A 318 -14.86 -26.90 -19.04
CA HIS A 318 -16.06 -27.27 -19.75
C HIS A 318 -15.81 -27.85 -21.16
N CYS A 319 -14.67 -27.50 -21.78
CA CYS A 319 -14.34 -27.96 -23.12
C CYS A 319 -13.12 -28.86 -23.15
N GLY A 320 -12.34 -28.93 -22.06
CA GLY A 320 -11.07 -29.65 -22.03
C GLY A 320 -9.97 -28.98 -22.87
N PRO A 321 -8.95 -29.70 -23.31
CA PRO A 321 -7.83 -29.17 -24.09
C PRO A 321 -8.25 -28.94 -25.56
N VAL A 322 -8.91 -27.82 -25.83
CA VAL A 322 -9.33 -27.36 -27.15
C VAL A 322 -8.49 -26.16 -27.61
N PRO A 323 -8.43 -25.86 -28.92
CA PRO A 323 -7.81 -24.61 -29.39
C PRO A 323 -8.52 -23.37 -28.82
N VAL A 324 -7.72 -22.46 -28.25
CA VAL A 324 -8.17 -21.21 -27.63
C VAL A 324 -7.47 -20.04 -28.29
N ARG A 325 -8.23 -19.01 -28.66
CA ARG A 325 -7.69 -17.74 -29.13
C ARG A 325 -7.97 -16.66 -28.12
N VAL A 326 -6.91 -15.94 -27.72
CA VAL A 326 -6.97 -14.82 -26.78
C VAL A 326 -6.54 -13.55 -27.52
N ARG A 327 -7.34 -12.50 -27.41
CA ARG A 327 -6.99 -11.17 -27.87
C ARG A 327 -7.19 -10.17 -26.75
N VAL A 328 -6.16 -9.40 -26.44
CA VAL A 328 -6.21 -8.28 -25.50
C VAL A 328 -5.65 -7.06 -26.21
N GLU A 329 -6.45 -6.04 -26.38
CA GLU A 329 -6.10 -4.83 -27.12
C GLU A 329 -6.39 -3.60 -26.26
N MET A 330 -5.35 -2.81 -26.01
CA MET A 330 -5.49 -1.50 -25.38
C MET A 330 -5.68 -0.45 -26.47
N ALA A 331 -6.90 0.07 -26.60
CA ALA A 331 -7.24 1.24 -27.42
C ALA A 331 -7.10 2.53 -26.59
N VAL A 332 -7.44 3.69 -27.18
CA VAL A 332 -7.29 5.00 -26.50
C VAL A 332 -8.22 5.11 -25.29
N GLU A 333 -9.47 4.66 -25.42
CA GLU A 333 -10.52 4.83 -24.41
C GLU A 333 -10.95 3.51 -23.75
N TRP A 334 -10.60 2.38 -24.33
CA TRP A 334 -11.09 1.07 -23.92
C TRP A 334 -9.99 0.01 -23.92
N LEU A 335 -10.12 -0.94 -23.02
CA LEU A 335 -9.46 -2.23 -23.11
C LEU A 335 -10.46 -3.26 -23.62
N ASP A 336 -10.22 -3.81 -24.81
CA ASP A 336 -10.96 -4.93 -25.36
C ASP A 336 -10.25 -6.26 -25.01
N LEU A 337 -10.98 -7.20 -24.43
CA LEU A 337 -10.52 -8.55 -24.10
C LEU A 337 -11.47 -9.55 -24.75
N GLU A 338 -10.94 -10.45 -25.56
CA GLU A 338 -11.71 -11.50 -26.23
C GLU A 338 -11.05 -12.87 -26.06
N VAL A 339 -11.79 -13.84 -25.61
CA VAL A 339 -11.41 -15.25 -25.54
C VAL A 339 -12.40 -16.08 -26.34
N THR A 340 -11.90 -16.82 -27.33
CA THR A 340 -12.74 -17.73 -28.15
C THR A 340 -12.16 -19.12 -28.15
N ASN A 341 -13.02 -20.14 -28.06
CA ASN A 341 -12.63 -21.54 -28.11
C ASN A 341 -13.57 -22.35 -29.01
N ALA A 342 -13.08 -23.46 -29.52
CA ALA A 342 -13.92 -24.46 -30.22
C ALA A 342 -14.81 -25.17 -29.19
N LEU A 343 -16.03 -25.57 -29.63
CA LEU A 343 -16.88 -26.47 -28.84
C LEU A 343 -16.44 -27.91 -29.09
N PRO A 344 -16.46 -28.81 -28.09
CA PRO A 344 -16.16 -30.21 -28.24
C PRO A 344 -17.20 -30.87 -29.14
N GLU A 345 -16.75 -31.82 -30.00
CA GLU A 345 -17.62 -32.53 -30.95
C GLU A 345 -18.70 -33.40 -30.28
N ARG A 346 -18.57 -33.73 -29.00
CA ARG A 346 -19.58 -34.44 -28.21
C ARG A 346 -20.10 -33.51 -27.10
N PRO A 347 -21.39 -33.13 -27.15
CA PRO A 347 -22.01 -32.42 -26.04
C PRO A 347 -22.23 -33.40 -24.89
N GLY A 348 -21.23 -33.56 -24.04
CA GLY A 348 -21.22 -34.53 -22.95
C GLY A 348 -21.28 -33.93 -21.55
N VAL A 349 -21.36 -32.63 -21.41
CA VAL A 349 -21.51 -31.97 -20.09
C VAL A 349 -22.50 -30.85 -20.23
N THR A 350 -23.57 -30.94 -19.47
CA THR A 350 -24.53 -29.86 -19.25
C THR A 350 -23.80 -28.57 -18.95
N LEU A 351 -24.13 -27.50 -19.67
CA LEU A 351 -23.74 -26.12 -19.38
C LEU A 351 -24.34 -25.69 -18.01
N GLY A 352 -23.99 -26.44 -16.97
CA GLY A 352 -24.38 -26.21 -15.60
C GLY A 352 -23.39 -25.27 -14.92
N GLY A 353 -23.86 -24.15 -14.47
CA GLY A 353 -23.11 -23.25 -13.60
C GLY A 353 -22.89 -21.86 -14.15
N GLY A 354 -23.93 -21.08 -14.35
CA GLY A 354 -23.88 -19.67 -14.78
C GLY A 354 -23.14 -18.70 -13.85
N SER A 355 -22.50 -19.16 -12.76
CA SER A 355 -21.84 -18.31 -11.78
C SER A 355 -20.55 -17.66 -12.30
N GLY A 356 -19.69 -18.38 -13.02
CA GLY A 356 -18.45 -17.83 -13.60
C GLY A 356 -18.72 -16.76 -14.68
N LEU A 357 -19.65 -17.06 -15.60
CA LEU A 357 -20.06 -16.13 -16.64
C LEU A 357 -20.80 -14.90 -16.08
N ARG A 358 -21.57 -15.07 -15.03
CA ARG A 358 -22.19 -13.98 -14.28
C ARG A 358 -21.11 -13.11 -13.62
N GLY A 359 -20.12 -13.70 -12.97
CA GLY A 359 -19.00 -13.00 -12.35
C GLY A 359 -18.16 -12.17 -13.33
N ILE A 360 -18.00 -12.66 -14.59
CA ILE A 360 -17.35 -11.89 -15.65
C ILE A 360 -18.14 -10.62 -15.99
N ARG A 361 -19.47 -10.72 -16.14
CA ARG A 361 -20.32 -9.55 -16.44
C ARG A 361 -20.37 -8.56 -15.29
N GLU A 362 -20.50 -9.03 -14.07
CA GLU A 362 -20.50 -8.20 -12.86
C GLU A 362 -19.19 -7.43 -12.71
N ARG A 363 -18.03 -8.06 -12.94
CA ARG A 363 -16.71 -7.39 -12.89
C ARG A 363 -16.55 -6.32 -13.97
N ALA A 364 -17.01 -6.58 -15.19
CA ALA A 364 -16.99 -5.57 -16.24
C ALA A 364 -17.88 -4.37 -15.86
N ALA A 365 -19.11 -4.63 -15.39
CA ALA A 365 -20.07 -3.60 -14.99
C ALA A 365 -19.56 -2.74 -13.82
N LEU A 366 -18.84 -3.30 -12.83
CA LEU A 366 -18.24 -2.55 -11.72
C LEU A 366 -17.26 -1.47 -12.18
N LEU A 367 -16.64 -1.64 -13.35
CA LEU A 367 -15.75 -0.66 -13.96
C LEU A 367 -16.46 0.27 -14.96
N GLY A 368 -17.79 0.17 -15.08
CA GLY A 368 -18.55 0.90 -16.10
C GLY A 368 -18.37 0.33 -17.52
N GLY A 369 -17.85 -0.91 -17.63
CA GLY A 369 -17.69 -1.65 -18.86
C GLY A 369 -18.83 -2.64 -19.12
N GLU A 370 -18.68 -3.45 -20.16
CA GLU A 370 -19.63 -4.47 -20.57
C GLU A 370 -18.95 -5.79 -20.89
N ALA A 371 -19.64 -6.92 -20.68
CA ALA A 371 -19.15 -8.22 -21.12
C ALA A 371 -20.26 -9.06 -21.74
N GLU A 372 -19.93 -9.66 -22.89
CA GLU A 372 -20.78 -10.59 -23.64
C GLU A 372 -20.21 -12.00 -23.58
N THR A 373 -21.06 -12.97 -23.37
CA THR A 373 -20.67 -14.38 -23.32
C THR A 373 -21.70 -15.22 -24.04
N GLY A 374 -21.28 -16.07 -24.98
CA GLY A 374 -22.20 -16.90 -25.75
C GLY A 374 -21.61 -17.65 -26.93
N PRO A 375 -22.45 -18.43 -27.68
CA PRO A 375 -22.03 -19.10 -28.88
C PRO A 375 -21.59 -18.10 -29.97
N TYR A 376 -20.50 -18.41 -30.68
CA TYR A 376 -19.97 -17.56 -31.74
C TYR A 376 -19.16 -18.38 -32.74
N GLY A 377 -19.55 -18.29 -34.02
CA GLY A 377 -18.77 -18.87 -35.14
C GLY A 377 -18.53 -20.39 -35.03
N GLY A 378 -19.48 -21.15 -34.46
CA GLY A 378 -19.33 -22.59 -34.22
C GLY A 378 -18.52 -22.93 -32.95
N GLY A 379 -18.16 -21.93 -32.15
CA GLY A 379 -17.47 -22.05 -30.88
C GLY A 379 -18.17 -21.25 -29.76
N TRP A 380 -17.41 -20.89 -28.74
CA TRP A 380 -17.83 -20.03 -27.64
C TRP A 380 -16.97 -18.80 -27.57
N ARG A 381 -17.57 -17.66 -27.22
CA ARG A 381 -16.86 -16.39 -27.06
C ARG A 381 -17.20 -15.74 -25.71
N VAL A 382 -16.16 -15.24 -25.05
CA VAL A 382 -16.22 -14.25 -23.97
C VAL A 382 -15.57 -12.99 -24.52
N ARG A 383 -16.29 -11.87 -24.51
CA ARG A 383 -15.75 -10.55 -24.86
C ARG A 383 -16.07 -9.57 -23.76
N ALA A 384 -15.07 -8.84 -23.30
CA ALA A 384 -15.22 -7.78 -22.31
C ALA A 384 -14.58 -6.49 -22.82
N ARG A 385 -15.29 -5.37 -22.63
CA ARG A 385 -14.82 -4.03 -22.95
C ARG A 385 -14.83 -3.19 -21.68
N LEU A 386 -13.66 -2.71 -21.25
CA LEU A 386 -13.46 -1.98 -20.02
C LEU A 386 -12.98 -0.55 -20.32
N PRO A 387 -13.61 0.52 -19.79
CA PRO A 387 -13.20 1.89 -20.04
C PRO A 387 -11.86 2.21 -19.38
N LEU A 388 -11.02 3.01 -20.06
CA LEU A 388 -9.72 3.47 -19.57
C LEU A 388 -9.80 4.86 -18.93
N GLU A 389 -10.91 5.59 -19.13
CA GLU A 389 -11.12 6.86 -18.49
C GLU A 389 -11.31 6.68 -16.99
N ARG A 390 -10.77 7.62 -16.20
CA ARG A 390 -10.81 7.62 -14.74
C ARG A 390 -12.26 7.46 -14.26
N ILE A 391 -12.51 6.39 -13.52
CA ILE A 391 -13.59 6.35 -12.53
C ILE A 391 -13.32 7.50 -11.55
N ARG A 392 -14.15 8.56 -11.65
CA ARG A 392 -14.11 9.71 -10.73
C ARG A 392 -14.54 9.32 -9.34
#